data_32cf3a3d788c4cd07f0d49a032b2df06
#
_entry.id   32cf3a3d788c4cd07f0d49a032b2df06
#
_cell.length_a   1.000
_cell.length_b   1.000
_cell.length_c   1.000
_cell.angle_alpha   90.00
_cell.angle_beta   90.00
_cell.angle_gamma   90.00
#
_symmetry.space_group_name_H-M   'P 1'
#
loop_
_entity.id
_entity.type
_entity.pdbx_description
1 polymer ?
#
loop_
_entity_poly.entity_id
_entity_poly.type
_entity_poly.pdbx_seq_one_letter_code
_entity_poly.pdbx_strand_id
1 'polypeptide(L)'
;MLYAFKLGRKLRGEEPYYPEKGGKGGSSSSGAKEAAKATQYAADLQNQQFNRVMEQLAPYAAAGLPALQQIQQLSTLEGQNSALNQYYNSDQYKQLADQARYQSLNAAEATGGLGSTATSNQLAAIAPTLGQNWLSGQMQNYGNLLNVGQSAAAGQASAGQNYANNAGNLAQQMAAIRSQGSGQSTLGSAISGGTSGALAGAGIASLLGTSTPWGAGIGAGIGLLGSLF
;
A
#
# COMPACT_ATOMS: atom_id res chain seq x y z
N MET A 1 23.83 47.73 -15.60
CA MET A 1 23.50 46.28 -15.73
C MET A 1 22.46 45.96 -16.83
N LEU A 2 21.47 46.77 -17.08
CA LEU A 2 20.43 46.53 -18.13
C LEU A 2 20.98 46.52 -19.58
N TYR A 3 22.05 47.21 -19.87
CA TYR A 3 22.61 47.33 -21.26
C TYR A 3 23.35 46.03 -21.66
N ALA A 4 24.09 45.42 -20.76
CA ALA A 4 24.80 44.15 -21.02
C ALA A 4 23.84 42.99 -21.26
N PHE A 5 22.69 42.99 -20.56
CA PHE A 5 21.65 41.98 -20.74
C PHE A 5 20.98 42.06 -22.09
N LYS A 6 20.72 43.29 -22.59
CA LYS A 6 20.15 43.53 -23.92
C LYS A 6 21.11 43.13 -25.05
N LEU A 7 22.41 43.38 -24.86
CA LEU A 7 23.44 43.01 -25.84
C LEU A 7 23.61 41.50 -25.96
N GLY A 8 23.58 40.80 -24.83
CA GLY A 8 23.73 39.32 -24.77
C GLY A 8 22.57 38.57 -25.45
N ARG A 9 21.34 39.11 -25.41
CA ARG A 9 20.18 38.54 -26.12
C ARG A 9 20.22 38.81 -27.63
N LYS A 10 20.65 40.01 -28.04
CA LYS A 10 20.81 40.37 -29.45
C LYS A 10 21.86 39.51 -30.16
N LEU A 11 22.94 39.10 -29.45
CA LEU A 11 23.99 38.25 -29.99
C LEU A 11 23.56 36.78 -30.16
N ARG A 12 22.51 36.34 -29.42
CA ARG A 12 21.92 34.98 -29.53
C ARG A 12 20.73 34.89 -30.48
N GLY A 13 20.38 36.00 -31.18
CA GLY A 13 19.24 36.00 -32.10
C GLY A 13 17.87 35.92 -31.43
N GLU A 14 17.81 36.13 -30.10
CA GLU A 14 16.56 36.16 -29.36
C GLU A 14 15.91 37.53 -29.53
N GLU A 15 14.61 37.58 -29.89
CA GLU A 15 13.86 38.82 -29.97
C GLU A 15 13.95 39.61 -28.64
N PRO A 16 14.18 40.95 -28.68
CA PRO A 16 14.26 41.70 -27.44
C PRO A 16 12.89 41.70 -26.73
N TYR A 17 12.85 41.09 -25.55
CA TYR A 17 11.70 41.21 -24.65
C TYR A 17 11.56 42.68 -24.19
N TYR A 18 10.59 43.35 -24.73
CA TYR A 18 10.14 44.63 -24.19
C TYR A 18 9.14 44.30 -23.09
N PRO A 19 9.42 44.56 -21.78
CA PRO A 19 8.35 44.50 -20.79
C PRO A 19 7.29 45.50 -21.19
N GLU A 20 6.15 45.02 -21.60
CA GLU A 20 4.98 45.85 -21.96
C GLU A 20 4.73 46.77 -20.76
N LYS A 21 4.81 48.07 -21.04
CA LYS A 21 4.56 49.14 -20.08
C LYS A 21 3.11 48.98 -19.62
N GLY A 22 2.92 48.66 -18.35
CA GLY A 22 1.67 48.35 -17.66
C GLY A 22 0.40 48.80 -18.39
N GLY A 23 -0.15 47.90 -19.15
CA GLY A 23 -1.50 47.98 -19.69
C GLY A 23 -2.49 47.61 -18.59
N LYS A 24 -3.30 48.54 -18.23
CA LYS A 24 -4.44 48.48 -17.35
C LYS A 24 -5.27 47.20 -17.55
N GLY A 25 -5.31 46.30 -16.56
CA GLY A 25 -6.46 45.44 -16.27
C GLY A 25 -6.91 44.47 -17.39
N GLY A 26 -6.10 43.46 -17.74
CA GLY A 26 -6.54 42.39 -18.65
C GLY A 26 -5.81 41.06 -18.53
N SER A 27 -4.72 40.99 -17.77
CA SER A 27 -3.78 39.84 -17.74
C SER A 27 -3.99 38.84 -16.63
N SER A 28 -4.89 39.06 -15.68
CA SER A 28 -5.10 38.15 -14.56
C SER A 28 -5.86 36.84 -14.92
N SER A 29 -6.68 36.91 -15.98
CA SER A 29 -7.50 35.77 -16.38
C SER A 29 -6.71 34.66 -17.13
N SER A 30 -5.66 35.02 -17.87
CA SER A 30 -4.82 34.03 -18.57
C SER A 30 -3.90 33.27 -17.59
N GLY A 31 -3.26 33.99 -16.68
CA GLY A 31 -2.42 33.35 -15.66
C GLY A 31 -3.20 32.43 -14.72
N ALA A 32 -4.41 32.84 -14.33
CA ALA A 32 -5.29 31.99 -13.51
C ALA A 32 -5.74 30.72 -14.27
N LYS A 33 -6.01 30.83 -15.57
CA LYS A 33 -6.35 29.66 -16.41
C LYS A 33 -5.18 28.70 -16.56
N GLU A 34 -3.97 29.19 -16.78
CA GLU A 34 -2.77 28.36 -16.88
C GLU A 34 -2.43 27.69 -15.53
N ALA A 35 -2.54 28.43 -14.42
CA ALA A 35 -2.37 27.88 -13.08
C ALA A 35 -3.42 26.79 -12.76
N ALA A 36 -4.68 26.99 -13.16
CA ALA A 36 -5.73 26.00 -13.00
C ALA A 36 -5.46 24.73 -13.80
N LYS A 37 -4.99 24.84 -15.05
CA LYS A 37 -4.59 23.69 -15.87
C LYS A 37 -3.40 22.94 -15.27
N ALA A 38 -2.38 23.65 -14.80
CA ALA A 38 -1.23 23.04 -14.13
C ALA A 38 -1.64 22.27 -12.87
N THR A 39 -2.58 22.83 -12.10
CA THR A 39 -3.10 22.17 -10.89
C THR A 39 -3.93 20.93 -11.24
N GLN A 40 -4.74 20.99 -12.31
CA GLN A 40 -5.47 19.82 -12.80
C GLN A 40 -4.52 18.72 -13.26
N TYR A 41 -3.51 19.07 -14.05
CA TYR A 41 -2.48 18.12 -14.49
C TYR A 41 -1.74 17.46 -13.32
N ALA A 42 -1.40 18.25 -12.29
CA ALA A 42 -0.79 17.72 -11.07
C ALA A 42 -1.72 16.75 -10.32
N ALA A 43 -3.02 17.07 -10.27
CA ALA A 43 -4.03 16.19 -9.66
C ALA A 43 -4.17 14.87 -10.43
N ASP A 44 -4.20 14.92 -11.76
CA ASP A 44 -4.29 13.73 -12.61
C ASP A 44 -3.05 12.84 -12.46
N LEU A 45 -1.86 13.44 -12.40
CA LEU A 45 -0.61 12.72 -12.21
C LEU A 45 -0.56 12.03 -10.83
N GLN A 46 -1.00 12.71 -9.79
CA GLN A 46 -1.10 12.14 -8.44
C GLN A 46 -2.10 10.98 -8.39
N ASN A 47 -3.25 11.13 -9.04
CA ASN A 47 -4.25 10.06 -9.13
C ASN A 47 -3.67 8.83 -9.85
N GLN A 48 -2.97 9.03 -10.97
CA GLN A 48 -2.29 7.94 -11.68
C GLN A 48 -1.24 7.25 -10.81
N GLN A 49 -0.44 8.01 -10.07
CA GLN A 49 0.56 7.45 -9.15
C GLN A 49 -0.10 6.67 -8.01
N PHE A 50 -1.14 7.22 -7.41
CA PHE A 50 -1.91 6.56 -6.37
C PHE A 50 -2.49 5.23 -6.86
N ASN A 51 -3.19 5.25 -8.01
CA ASN A 51 -3.77 4.03 -8.58
C ASN A 51 -2.71 2.97 -8.89
N ARG A 52 -1.55 3.37 -9.40
CA ARG A 52 -0.43 2.46 -9.65
C ARG A 52 0.09 1.82 -8.35
N VAL A 53 0.23 2.59 -7.28
CA VAL A 53 0.65 2.06 -5.96
C VAL A 53 -0.39 1.10 -5.42
N MET A 54 -1.69 1.45 -5.51
CA MET A 54 -2.78 0.59 -5.07
C MET A 54 -2.83 -0.72 -5.85
N GLU A 55 -2.67 -0.65 -7.17
CA GLU A 55 -2.65 -1.82 -8.05
C GLU A 55 -1.45 -2.74 -7.76
N GLN A 56 -0.27 -2.16 -7.55
CA GLN A 56 0.94 -2.92 -7.23
C GLN A 56 0.87 -3.59 -5.86
N LEU A 57 0.27 -2.94 -4.86
CA LEU A 57 0.17 -3.48 -3.50
C LEU A 57 -1.03 -4.42 -3.31
N ALA A 58 -2.06 -4.33 -4.16
CA ALA A 58 -3.28 -5.12 -4.03
C ALA A 58 -3.04 -6.65 -3.95
N PRO A 59 -2.20 -7.28 -4.81
CA PRO A 59 -1.97 -8.72 -4.74
C PRO A 59 -1.27 -9.14 -3.44
N TYR A 60 -0.38 -8.31 -2.91
CA TYR A 60 0.30 -8.59 -1.64
C TYR A 60 -0.65 -8.46 -0.45
N ALA A 61 -1.47 -7.42 -0.43
CA ALA A 61 -2.50 -7.24 0.60
C ALA A 61 -3.52 -8.40 0.56
N ALA A 62 -3.93 -8.83 -0.63
CA ALA A 62 -4.84 -9.96 -0.82
C ALA A 62 -4.24 -11.29 -0.34
N ALA A 63 -2.93 -11.50 -0.45
CA ALA A 63 -2.25 -12.72 -0.01
C ALA A 63 -2.28 -12.91 1.53
N GLY A 64 -2.42 -11.84 2.29
CA GLY A 64 -2.50 -11.89 3.75
C GLY A 64 -3.76 -12.54 4.30
N LEU A 65 -4.90 -12.40 3.62
CA LEU A 65 -6.19 -12.95 4.09
C LEU A 65 -6.22 -14.48 4.10
N PRO A 66 -5.85 -15.19 3.02
CA PRO A 66 -5.75 -16.65 3.03
C PRO A 66 -4.75 -17.17 4.07
N ALA A 67 -3.61 -16.47 4.24
CA ALA A 67 -2.61 -16.83 5.24
C ALA A 67 -3.18 -16.75 6.67
N LEU A 68 -3.95 -15.71 6.98
CA LEU A 68 -4.64 -15.57 8.26
C LEU A 68 -5.63 -16.72 8.49
N GLN A 69 -6.44 -17.07 7.48
CA GLN A 69 -7.37 -18.19 7.57
C GLN A 69 -6.65 -19.52 7.83
N GLN A 70 -5.51 -19.76 7.17
CA GLN A 70 -4.73 -20.97 7.38
C GLN A 70 -4.11 -21.01 8.80
N ILE A 71 -3.62 -19.89 9.31
CA ILE A 71 -3.14 -19.80 10.69
C ILE A 71 -4.27 -20.10 11.68
N GLN A 72 -5.47 -19.55 11.46
CA GLN A 72 -6.63 -19.82 12.30
C GLN A 72 -7.02 -21.31 12.29
N GLN A 73 -7.01 -21.95 11.12
CA GLN A 73 -7.25 -23.39 11.02
C GLN A 73 -6.18 -24.20 11.78
N LEU A 74 -4.90 -23.88 11.56
CA LEU A 74 -3.78 -24.57 12.20
C LEU A 74 -3.64 -24.25 13.71
N SER A 75 -4.35 -23.27 14.23
CA SER A 75 -4.41 -22.99 15.66
C SER A 75 -5.31 -23.97 16.44
N THR A 76 -6.16 -24.72 15.73
CA THR A 76 -7.05 -25.73 16.31
C THR A 76 -6.45 -27.13 16.19
N LEU A 77 -6.72 -28.00 17.15
CA LEU A 77 -6.28 -29.41 17.10
C LEU A 77 -6.85 -30.15 15.89
N GLU A 78 -8.09 -29.86 15.52
CA GLU A 78 -8.75 -30.48 14.37
C GLU A 78 -8.06 -30.07 13.07
N GLY A 79 -7.76 -28.78 12.90
CA GLY A 79 -7.04 -28.26 11.72
C GLY A 79 -5.62 -28.81 11.64
N GLN A 80 -4.90 -28.91 12.76
CA GLN A 80 -3.57 -29.53 12.82
C GLN A 80 -3.63 -31.00 12.43
N ASN A 81 -4.59 -31.76 12.96
CA ASN A 81 -4.75 -33.17 12.63
C ASN A 81 -5.09 -33.37 11.13
N SER A 82 -5.96 -32.54 10.57
CA SER A 82 -6.29 -32.59 9.16
C SER A 82 -5.06 -32.30 8.27
N ALA A 83 -4.31 -31.27 8.60
CA ALA A 83 -3.10 -30.88 7.88
C ALA A 83 -1.99 -31.94 7.99
N LEU A 84 -1.78 -32.51 9.18
CA LEU A 84 -0.81 -33.60 9.40
C LEU A 84 -1.21 -34.87 8.66
N ASN A 85 -2.50 -35.22 8.60
CA ASN A 85 -2.98 -36.35 7.82
C ASN A 85 -2.70 -36.17 6.31
N GLN A 86 -2.92 -34.97 5.79
CA GLN A 86 -2.56 -34.67 4.40
C GLN A 86 -1.04 -34.76 4.16
N TYR A 87 -0.25 -34.24 5.08
CA TYR A 87 1.21 -34.32 5.01
C TYR A 87 1.70 -35.78 5.03
N TYR A 88 1.22 -36.61 5.95
CA TYR A 88 1.63 -38.02 6.08
C TYR A 88 1.26 -38.88 4.86
N ASN A 89 0.24 -38.47 4.13
CA ASN A 89 -0.15 -39.12 2.86
C ASN A 89 0.63 -38.58 1.64
N SER A 90 1.39 -37.49 1.80
CA SER A 90 2.15 -36.87 0.70
C SER A 90 3.39 -37.67 0.33
N ASP A 91 3.80 -37.57 -0.92
CA ASP A 91 5.03 -38.19 -1.41
C ASP A 91 6.27 -37.55 -0.78
N GLN A 92 6.21 -36.27 -0.43
CA GLN A 92 7.28 -35.57 0.30
C GLN A 92 7.56 -36.25 1.64
N TYR A 93 6.52 -36.53 2.42
CA TYR A 93 6.67 -37.23 3.70
C TYR A 93 7.25 -38.63 3.51
N LYS A 94 6.75 -39.41 2.57
CA LYS A 94 7.23 -40.78 2.31
C LYS A 94 8.72 -40.77 2.02
N GLN A 95 9.19 -39.91 1.13
CA GLN A 95 10.61 -39.78 0.79
C GLN A 95 11.47 -39.40 2.01
N LEU A 96 11.04 -38.42 2.80
CA LEU A 96 11.76 -37.98 3.99
C LEU A 96 11.77 -39.07 5.09
N ALA A 97 10.64 -39.76 5.26
CA ALA A 97 10.52 -40.84 6.23
C ALA A 97 11.41 -42.05 5.85
N ASP A 98 11.43 -42.42 4.57
CA ASP A 98 12.27 -43.52 4.08
C ASP A 98 13.76 -43.17 4.20
N GLN A 99 14.15 -41.94 3.89
CA GLN A 99 15.52 -41.46 4.08
C GLN A 99 15.92 -41.47 5.56
N ALA A 100 15.06 -40.99 6.45
CA ALA A 100 15.33 -40.96 7.89
C ALA A 100 15.43 -42.37 8.45
N ARG A 101 14.54 -43.28 8.02
CA ARG A 101 14.60 -44.73 8.40
C ARG A 101 15.89 -45.37 7.93
N TYR A 102 16.28 -45.14 6.67
CA TYR A 102 17.52 -45.70 6.13
C TYR A 102 18.74 -45.22 6.91
N GLN A 103 18.82 -43.94 7.22
CA GLN A 103 19.90 -43.38 8.03
C GLN A 103 19.95 -43.98 9.44
N SER A 104 18.79 -44.11 10.10
CA SER A 104 18.70 -44.69 11.44
C SER A 104 19.09 -46.17 11.47
N LEU A 105 18.69 -46.94 10.45
CA LEU A 105 19.05 -48.38 10.36
C LEU A 105 20.53 -48.55 10.06
N ASN A 106 21.14 -47.78 9.18
CA ASN A 106 22.57 -47.82 8.90
C ASN A 106 23.41 -47.46 10.15
N ALA A 107 22.98 -46.44 10.90
CA ALA A 107 23.63 -46.09 12.17
C ALA A 107 23.52 -47.21 13.19
N ALA A 108 22.36 -47.87 13.31
CA ALA A 108 22.14 -48.98 14.19
C ALA A 108 22.94 -50.22 13.78
N GLU A 109 23.10 -50.50 12.48
CA GLU A 109 23.92 -51.56 11.94
C GLU A 109 25.41 -51.36 12.30
N ALA A 110 25.93 -50.17 12.08
CA ALA A 110 27.32 -49.80 12.38
C ALA A 110 27.67 -49.96 13.88
N THR A 111 26.70 -49.81 14.77
CA THR A 111 26.89 -49.89 16.24
C THR A 111 26.45 -51.25 16.81
N GLY A 112 25.98 -52.18 15.97
CA GLY A 112 25.45 -53.48 16.43
C GLY A 112 24.11 -53.36 17.16
N GLY A 113 23.41 -52.24 17.03
CA GLY A 113 22.17 -51.94 17.72
C GLY A 113 20.89 -52.34 16.96
N LEU A 114 21.01 -53.06 15.82
CA LEU A 114 19.85 -53.57 15.09
C LEU A 114 18.96 -54.42 16.00
N GLY A 115 17.65 -54.10 16.04
CA GLY A 115 16.68 -54.79 16.90
C GLY A 115 16.68 -54.34 18.37
N SER A 116 17.49 -53.35 18.74
CA SER A 116 17.46 -52.81 20.10
C SER A 116 16.21 -51.92 20.31
N THR A 117 15.78 -51.80 21.57
CA THR A 117 14.69 -50.91 21.97
C THR A 117 15.02 -49.44 21.60
N ALA A 118 16.31 -49.06 21.67
CA ALA A 118 16.77 -47.72 21.30
C ALA A 118 16.50 -47.43 19.82
N THR A 119 16.85 -48.36 18.93
CA THR A 119 16.59 -48.26 17.48
C THR A 119 15.08 -48.20 17.19
N SER A 120 14.29 -49.05 17.85
CA SER A 120 12.84 -49.06 17.72
C SER A 120 12.21 -47.71 18.12
N ASN A 121 12.63 -47.14 19.23
CA ASN A 121 12.18 -45.84 19.70
C ASN A 121 12.60 -44.70 18.73
N GLN A 122 13.81 -44.77 18.19
CA GLN A 122 14.29 -43.80 17.20
C GLN A 122 13.47 -43.84 15.91
N LEU A 123 13.15 -45.03 15.41
CA LEU A 123 12.29 -45.18 14.23
C LEU A 123 10.86 -44.71 14.50
N ALA A 124 10.32 -44.94 15.69
CA ALA A 124 8.99 -44.47 16.07
C ALA A 124 8.92 -42.95 16.20
N ALA A 125 10.03 -42.29 16.53
CA ALA A 125 10.10 -40.83 16.67
C ALA A 125 10.16 -40.09 15.31
N ILE A 126 10.44 -40.76 14.19
CA ILE A 126 10.57 -40.14 12.85
C ILE A 126 9.29 -39.44 12.45
N ALA A 127 8.15 -40.12 12.51
CA ALA A 127 6.88 -39.57 12.03
C ALA A 127 6.46 -38.30 12.82
N PRO A 128 6.41 -38.32 14.17
CA PRO A 128 6.04 -37.11 14.90
C PRO A 128 7.05 -35.96 14.73
N THR A 129 8.35 -36.27 14.61
CA THR A 129 9.38 -35.25 14.39
C THR A 129 9.22 -34.57 13.03
N LEU A 130 9.03 -35.31 11.95
CA LEU A 130 8.79 -34.80 10.64
C LEU A 130 7.48 -34.01 10.57
N GLY A 131 6.42 -34.48 11.22
CA GLY A 131 5.14 -33.81 11.29
C GLY A 131 5.21 -32.47 12.00
N GLN A 132 5.89 -32.42 13.16
CA GLN A 132 6.08 -31.16 13.92
C GLN A 132 6.93 -30.15 13.16
N ASN A 133 8.02 -30.59 12.53
CA ASN A 133 8.89 -29.72 11.74
C ASN A 133 8.14 -29.15 10.54
N TRP A 134 7.37 -29.97 9.84
CA TRP A 134 6.56 -29.52 8.73
C TRP A 134 5.49 -28.51 9.16
N LEU A 135 4.75 -28.81 10.23
CA LEU A 135 3.71 -27.91 10.76
C LEU A 135 4.29 -26.56 11.19
N SER A 136 5.42 -26.57 11.88
CA SER A 136 6.15 -25.36 12.28
C SER A 136 6.58 -24.55 11.06
N GLY A 137 7.12 -25.21 10.03
CA GLY A 137 7.47 -24.57 8.76
C GLY A 137 6.27 -23.94 8.05
N GLN A 138 5.11 -24.62 8.03
CA GLN A 138 3.88 -24.06 7.46
C GLN A 138 3.40 -22.83 8.22
N MET A 139 3.41 -22.87 9.56
CA MET A 139 3.03 -21.71 10.37
C MET A 139 3.95 -20.51 10.13
N GLN A 140 5.27 -20.74 10.00
CA GLN A 140 6.23 -19.68 9.66
C GLN A 140 5.95 -19.10 8.26
N ASN A 141 5.69 -19.96 7.27
CA ASN A 141 5.38 -19.50 5.91
C ASN A 141 4.10 -18.64 5.87
N TYR A 142 3.04 -19.08 6.53
CA TYR A 142 1.81 -18.30 6.63
C TYR A 142 2.00 -17.01 7.45
N GLY A 143 2.81 -17.05 8.51
CA GLY A 143 3.19 -15.86 9.27
C GLY A 143 3.92 -14.83 8.41
N ASN A 144 4.86 -15.28 7.57
CA ASN A 144 5.55 -14.40 6.62
C ASN A 144 4.60 -13.81 5.58
N LEU A 145 3.68 -14.61 5.02
CA LEU A 145 2.67 -14.12 4.07
C LEU A 145 1.72 -13.11 4.73
N LEU A 146 1.33 -13.35 5.99
CA LEU A 146 0.52 -12.41 6.75
C LEU A 146 1.25 -11.08 6.95
N ASN A 147 2.55 -11.11 7.32
CA ASN A 147 3.37 -9.90 7.45
C ASN A 147 3.49 -9.13 6.14
N VAL A 148 3.66 -9.82 5.01
CA VAL A 148 3.65 -9.20 3.68
C VAL A 148 2.31 -8.52 3.42
N GLY A 149 1.19 -9.21 3.71
CA GLY A 149 -0.16 -8.67 3.55
C GLY A 149 -0.41 -7.43 4.42
N GLN A 150 0.00 -7.46 5.69
CA GLN A 150 -0.11 -6.31 6.60
C GLN A 150 0.75 -5.13 6.16
N SER A 151 1.98 -5.39 5.72
CA SER A 151 2.87 -4.34 5.22
C SER A 151 2.32 -3.69 3.96
N ALA A 152 1.76 -4.48 3.05
CA ALA A 152 1.11 -3.96 1.84
C ALA A 152 -0.14 -3.13 2.19
N ALA A 153 -0.98 -3.59 3.12
CA ALA A 153 -2.16 -2.85 3.57
C ALA A 153 -1.78 -1.53 4.24
N ALA A 154 -0.73 -1.52 5.08
CA ALA A 154 -0.18 -0.30 5.67
C ALA A 154 0.38 0.66 4.61
N GLY A 155 1.05 0.13 3.58
CA GLY A 155 1.52 0.90 2.43
C GLY A 155 0.37 1.54 1.65
N GLN A 156 -0.72 0.81 1.41
CA GLN A 156 -1.93 1.34 0.79
C GLN A 156 -2.57 2.45 1.62
N ALA A 157 -2.68 2.26 2.95
CA ALA A 157 -3.21 3.28 3.84
C ALA A 157 -2.35 4.56 3.83
N SER A 158 -1.03 4.42 3.88
CA SER A 158 -0.09 5.55 3.81
C SER A 158 -0.18 6.27 2.45
N ALA A 159 -0.26 5.53 1.35
CA ALA A 159 -0.45 6.10 0.02
C ALA A 159 -1.79 6.86 -0.07
N GLY A 160 -2.86 6.31 0.52
CA GLY A 160 -4.16 6.95 0.60
C GLY A 160 -4.14 8.27 1.37
N GLN A 161 -3.47 8.30 2.54
CA GLN A 161 -3.31 9.51 3.34
C GLN A 161 -2.51 10.58 2.59
N ASN A 162 -1.39 10.20 1.97
CA ASN A 162 -0.57 11.12 1.18
C ASN A 162 -1.36 11.69 0.00
N TYR A 163 -2.11 10.85 -0.69
CA TYR A 163 -2.98 11.28 -1.78
C TYR A 163 -4.05 12.26 -1.29
N ALA A 164 -4.74 11.95 -0.19
CA ALA A 164 -5.77 12.82 0.39
C ALA A 164 -5.21 14.18 0.81
N ASN A 165 -4.05 14.21 1.47
CA ASN A 165 -3.38 15.44 1.87
C ASN A 165 -2.98 16.30 0.65
N ASN A 166 -2.41 15.67 -0.36
CA ASN A 166 -2.00 16.37 -1.58
C ASN A 166 -3.20 16.87 -2.39
N ALA A 167 -4.25 16.07 -2.52
CA ALA A 167 -5.49 16.46 -3.18
C ALA A 167 -6.17 17.62 -2.44
N GLY A 168 -6.16 17.61 -1.10
CA GLY A 168 -6.65 18.71 -0.27
C GLY A 168 -5.86 20.01 -0.51
N ASN A 169 -4.54 19.94 -0.56
CA ASN A 169 -3.68 21.10 -0.86
C ASN A 169 -3.92 21.65 -2.27
N LEU A 170 -4.08 20.77 -3.26
CA LEU A 170 -4.39 21.18 -4.63
C LEU A 170 -5.78 21.83 -4.74
N ALA A 171 -6.77 21.31 -4.01
CA ALA A 171 -8.11 21.90 -3.97
C ALA A 171 -8.10 23.29 -3.35
N GLN A 172 -7.31 23.52 -2.29
CA GLN A 172 -7.11 24.85 -1.69
C GLN A 172 -6.43 25.81 -2.67
N GLN A 173 -5.40 25.36 -3.39
CA GLN A 173 -4.74 26.18 -4.43
C GLN A 173 -5.71 26.54 -5.55
N MET A 174 -6.52 25.60 -6.02
CA MET A 174 -7.55 25.86 -7.02
C MET A 174 -8.60 26.87 -6.53
N ALA A 175 -9.03 26.77 -5.29
CA ALA A 175 -9.95 27.73 -4.69
C ALA A 175 -9.33 29.14 -4.61
N ALA A 176 -8.05 29.24 -4.22
CA ALA A 176 -7.32 30.51 -4.19
C ALA A 176 -7.16 31.13 -5.59
N ILE A 177 -6.84 30.31 -6.62
CA ILE A 177 -6.75 30.77 -8.00
C ILE A 177 -8.11 31.30 -8.52
N ARG A 178 -9.20 30.59 -8.19
CA ARG A 178 -10.55 31.02 -8.57
C ARG A 178 -10.97 32.33 -7.88
N SER A 179 -10.62 32.50 -6.61
CA SER A 179 -10.94 33.71 -5.85
C SER A 179 -10.18 34.93 -6.39
N GLN A 180 -8.94 34.77 -6.84
CA GLN A 180 -8.17 35.86 -7.47
C GLN A 180 -8.72 36.25 -8.83
N GLY A 181 -9.34 35.32 -9.59
CA GLY A 181 -9.94 35.61 -10.91
C GLY A 181 -11.32 36.25 -10.85
N SER A 182 -12.04 36.14 -9.74
CA SER A 182 -13.45 36.60 -9.63
C SER A 182 -13.66 37.89 -8.84
N GLY A 183 -12.61 38.50 -8.28
CA GLY A 183 -12.71 39.80 -7.59
C GLY A 183 -13.61 39.81 -6.34
N GLN A 184 -14.05 38.66 -5.84
CA GLN A 184 -14.99 38.58 -4.73
C GLN A 184 -14.42 37.72 -3.59
N SER A 185 -14.14 38.36 -2.49
CA SER A 185 -13.50 37.87 -1.26
C SER A 185 -14.42 37.00 -0.35
N THR A 186 -15.48 36.39 -0.88
CA THR A 186 -16.47 35.67 -0.05
C THR A 186 -16.09 34.23 0.31
N LEU A 187 -15.04 33.66 -0.29
CA LEU A 187 -14.60 32.30 0.01
C LEU A 187 -13.58 32.18 1.18
N GLY A 188 -12.94 33.28 1.53
CA GLY A 188 -11.97 33.30 2.65
C GLY A 188 -12.61 33.04 4.01
N SER A 189 -13.87 33.43 4.20
CA SER A 189 -14.61 33.23 5.45
C SER A 189 -15.31 31.87 5.55
N ALA A 190 -15.56 31.18 4.43
CA ALA A 190 -16.15 29.83 4.43
C ALA A 190 -15.11 28.73 4.72
N ILE A 191 -13.83 28.97 4.42
CA ILE A 191 -12.73 28.00 4.65
C ILE A 191 -12.21 28.07 6.09
N SER A 192 -12.32 29.24 6.75
CA SER A 192 -11.88 29.41 8.14
C SER A 192 -12.87 28.90 9.20
N GLY A 193 -14.06 28.52 8.79
CA GLY A 193 -15.13 28.03 9.67
C GLY A 193 -15.44 26.56 9.47
N GLY A 194 -14.63 25.66 10.02
CA GLY A 194 -15.08 24.31 10.43
C GLY A 194 -15.55 23.30 9.38
N THR A 195 -15.49 23.60 8.06
CA THR A 195 -16.00 22.67 7.02
C THR A 195 -14.90 21.93 6.25
N SER A 196 -13.64 22.05 6.65
CA SER A 196 -12.50 21.38 5.97
C SER A 196 -12.58 19.85 5.99
N GLY A 197 -13.23 19.25 6.98
CA GLY A 197 -13.38 17.80 7.06
C GLY A 197 -14.51 17.23 6.20
N ALA A 198 -15.63 17.92 6.11
CA ALA A 198 -16.81 17.43 5.39
C ALA A 198 -16.70 17.60 3.87
N LEU A 199 -16.11 18.72 3.41
CA LEU A 199 -15.90 18.98 1.97
C LEU A 199 -14.74 18.17 1.39
N ALA A 200 -13.68 17.90 2.18
CA ALA A 200 -12.63 16.99 1.77
C ALA A 200 -13.15 15.55 1.62
N GLY A 201 -14.00 15.10 2.55
CA GLY A 201 -14.61 13.77 2.49
C GLY A 201 -15.60 13.59 1.33
N ALA A 202 -16.47 14.56 1.10
CA ALA A 202 -17.48 14.49 0.03
C ALA A 202 -16.88 14.74 -1.37
N GLY A 203 -15.87 15.65 -1.47
CA GLY A 203 -15.18 15.92 -2.71
C GLY A 203 -14.32 14.77 -3.19
N ILE A 204 -13.66 14.05 -2.28
CA ILE A 204 -12.85 12.87 -2.59
C ILE A 204 -13.73 11.70 -3.01
N ALA A 205 -14.88 11.48 -2.37
CA ALA A 205 -15.82 10.42 -2.74
C ALA A 205 -16.41 10.62 -4.15
N SER A 206 -16.71 11.85 -4.54
CA SER A 206 -17.21 12.17 -5.89
C SER A 206 -16.12 12.14 -6.96
N LEU A 207 -14.86 12.44 -6.60
CA LEU A 207 -13.73 12.42 -7.53
C LEU A 207 -13.23 10.98 -7.79
N LEU A 208 -13.40 10.09 -6.81
CA LEU A 208 -12.97 8.70 -6.92
C LEU A 208 -13.99 7.82 -7.67
N GLY A 209 -15.20 8.33 -7.96
CA GLY A 209 -16.22 7.60 -8.74
C GLY A 209 -16.52 6.20 -8.21
N THR A 210 -16.13 5.91 -6.97
CA THR A 210 -16.13 4.56 -6.45
C THR A 210 -17.33 4.32 -5.56
N SER A 211 -18.26 3.53 -6.07
CA SER A 211 -19.20 2.73 -5.30
C SER A 211 -18.52 1.53 -4.60
N THR A 212 -17.21 1.60 -4.31
CA THR A 212 -16.52 0.51 -3.63
C THR A 212 -16.65 0.65 -2.11
N PRO A 213 -16.97 -0.44 -1.38
CA PRO A 213 -17.20 -0.41 0.07
C PRO A 213 -15.98 0.07 0.89
N TRP A 214 -14.81 0.14 0.29
CA TRP A 214 -13.56 0.62 0.90
C TRP A 214 -13.47 2.16 0.98
N GLY A 215 -14.09 2.89 0.04
CA GLY A 215 -14.10 4.37 0.05
C GLY A 215 -14.92 4.94 1.23
N ALA A 216 -15.98 4.24 1.64
CA ALA A 216 -16.79 4.64 2.78
C ALA A 216 -16.09 4.45 4.13
N GLY A 217 -15.21 3.44 4.26
CA GLY A 217 -14.48 3.16 5.50
C GLY A 217 -13.39 4.19 5.82
N ILE A 218 -12.68 4.66 4.79
CA ILE A 218 -11.59 5.65 4.96
C ILE A 218 -12.14 7.04 5.24
N GLY A 219 -13.24 7.44 4.57
CA GLY A 219 -13.88 8.73 4.79
C GLY A 219 -14.53 8.87 6.17
N ALA A 220 -15.13 7.80 6.69
CA ALA A 220 -15.75 7.78 8.01
C ALA A 220 -14.71 7.80 9.16
N GLY A 221 -13.56 7.15 8.98
CA GLY A 221 -12.49 7.13 10.00
C GLY A 221 -11.83 8.48 10.20
N ILE A 222 -11.66 9.26 9.16
CA ILE A 222 -11.05 10.60 9.22
C ILE A 222 -12.03 11.64 9.77
N GLY A 223 -13.33 11.52 9.44
CA GLY A 223 -14.36 12.42 9.92
C GLY A 223 -14.63 12.31 11.43
N LEU A 224 -14.51 11.10 12.00
CA LEU A 224 -14.75 10.86 13.42
C LEU A 224 -13.60 11.30 14.33
N LEU A 225 -12.36 11.31 13.84
CA LEU A 225 -11.22 11.78 14.62
C LEU A 225 -11.13 13.31 14.68
N GLY A 226 -11.65 14.01 13.67
CA GLY A 226 -11.70 15.48 13.65
C GLY A 226 -12.77 16.11 14.54
N SER A 227 -13.74 15.34 15.03
CA SER A 227 -14.81 15.83 15.92
C SER A 227 -14.53 15.60 17.42
N LEU A 228 -13.39 14.99 17.77
CA LEU A 228 -13.01 14.63 19.15
C LEU A 228 -11.89 15.51 19.72
N PHE A 229 -11.39 16.45 18.94
CA PHE A 229 -10.44 17.51 19.35
C PHE A 229 -10.94 18.85 18.82
#